data_ad369d4f703a2e05822fc557043d6c3f
#
_entry.id   ad369d4f703a2e05822fc557043d6c3f
#
_cell.length_a   1.000
_cell.length_b   1.000
_cell.length_c   1.000
_cell.angle_alpha   90.00
_cell.angle_beta   90.00
_cell.angle_gamma   90.00
#
_symmetry.space_group_name_H-M   'P 1'
#
loop_
_entity.id
_entity.type
_entity.pdbx_description
1 polymer ?
#
loop_
_entity_poly.entity_id
_entity_poly.type
_entity_poly.pdbx_seq_one_letter_code
_entity_poly.pdbx_strand_id
1 'polypeptide(L)'
;MKRLFKVLTIFFVTILITTLCIIVYFKNSLMIVYNVYEELKNSNESVETLGKLINYDITNSMDNKNVKYKETSSKDVFLDIYKSNIDNKTSPVILYVHGGSWIYGDNGIPIGLEPILNAFNKRGYTIISVSYELLKENTPMDNPIKDVKDSIRWIYKNKDKYNFDTNNIGILGVSSGAHLALMASYSDDDEFIGDKSLEKYPSKVKYVLDIFGPTDLNTLDPSSIEEEYKDDIKKIINSPDVLRKLSPMDYITSSSPNTLIIHSKTDEIVPYENAKSLYINLKDNGVKSKLLTLESGSHYFNGYSEPEIAALIFEVLKFLDINNK
;
A
#
# COMPACT_ATOMS: atom_id res chain seq x y z
N MET A 1 -35.27 8.36 -53.58
CA MET A 1 -35.26 9.17 -52.36
C MET A 1 -35.50 8.35 -51.07
N LYS A 2 -36.64 7.66 -50.89
CA LYS A 2 -36.93 6.90 -49.62
C LYS A 2 -35.90 5.86 -49.23
N ARG A 3 -35.23 5.18 -50.17
CA ARG A 3 -34.22 4.15 -49.90
C ARG A 3 -32.88 4.77 -49.44
N LEU A 4 -32.47 5.90 -50.00
CA LEU A 4 -31.29 6.64 -49.61
C LEU A 4 -31.46 7.25 -48.20
N PHE A 5 -32.66 7.77 -47.91
CA PHE A 5 -33.00 8.31 -46.59
C PHE A 5 -32.95 7.23 -45.50
N LYS A 6 -33.46 6.01 -45.77
CA LYS A 6 -33.32 4.86 -44.86
C LYS A 6 -31.89 4.48 -44.59
N VAL A 7 -31.04 4.43 -45.62
CA VAL A 7 -29.61 4.09 -45.48
C VAL A 7 -28.88 5.13 -44.63
N LEU A 8 -29.12 6.42 -44.89
CA LEU A 8 -28.55 7.51 -44.11
C LEU A 8 -29.02 7.47 -42.64
N THR A 9 -30.31 7.20 -42.40
CA THR A 9 -30.86 7.08 -41.04
C THR A 9 -30.20 5.91 -40.28
N ILE A 10 -30.04 4.73 -40.92
CA ILE A 10 -29.35 3.59 -40.28
C ILE A 10 -27.92 3.93 -40.00
N PHE A 11 -27.19 4.59 -40.91
CA PHE A 11 -25.80 5.00 -40.72
C PHE A 11 -25.63 5.97 -39.53
N PHE A 12 -26.53 6.99 -39.44
CA PHE A 12 -26.49 7.92 -38.29
C PHE A 12 -26.84 7.24 -36.97
N VAL A 13 -27.83 6.35 -36.96
CA VAL A 13 -28.20 5.57 -35.76
C VAL A 13 -27.04 4.66 -35.33
N THR A 14 -26.36 4.02 -36.28
CA THR A 14 -25.20 3.18 -35.97
C THR A 14 -24.05 3.98 -35.37
N ILE A 15 -23.72 5.15 -35.95
CA ILE A 15 -22.72 6.07 -35.39
C ILE A 15 -23.13 6.51 -33.98
N LEU A 16 -24.35 6.87 -33.75
CA LEU A 16 -24.82 7.30 -32.44
C LEU A 16 -24.69 6.19 -31.40
N ILE A 17 -25.07 4.95 -31.74
CA ILE A 17 -24.98 3.80 -30.87
C ILE A 17 -23.48 3.46 -30.58
N THR A 18 -22.62 3.45 -31.60
CA THR A 18 -21.19 3.22 -31.39
C THR A 18 -20.54 4.29 -30.53
N THR A 19 -20.88 5.57 -30.75
CA THR A 19 -20.40 6.68 -29.90
C THR A 19 -20.91 6.54 -28.47
N LEU A 20 -22.17 6.16 -28.27
CA LEU A 20 -22.73 5.92 -26.95
C LEU A 20 -22.05 4.73 -26.24
N CYS A 21 -21.79 3.65 -26.96
CA CYS A 21 -21.04 2.50 -26.43
C CYS A 21 -19.62 2.86 -26.04
N ILE A 22 -18.93 3.66 -26.85
CA ILE A 22 -17.61 4.20 -26.55
C ILE A 22 -17.66 5.08 -25.30
N ILE A 23 -18.63 5.99 -25.21
CA ILE A 23 -18.80 6.85 -24.03
C ILE A 23 -19.10 6.03 -22.78
N VAL A 24 -19.96 5.01 -22.88
CA VAL A 24 -20.28 4.12 -21.75
C VAL A 24 -19.06 3.28 -21.34
N TYR A 25 -18.33 2.75 -22.31
CA TYR A 25 -17.12 1.94 -22.07
C TYR A 25 -16.00 2.76 -21.42
N PHE A 26 -15.79 4.00 -21.89
CA PHE A 26 -14.78 4.91 -21.33
C PHE A 26 -15.31 5.84 -20.23
N LYS A 27 -16.59 5.78 -19.89
CA LYS A 27 -17.21 6.69 -18.92
C LYS A 27 -16.46 6.74 -17.59
N ASN A 28 -16.04 5.60 -17.07
CA ASN A 28 -15.31 5.52 -15.81
C ASN A 28 -13.91 6.12 -15.96
N SER A 29 -13.20 5.79 -17.04
CA SER A 29 -11.87 6.34 -17.33
C SER A 29 -11.92 7.85 -17.61
N LEU A 30 -12.91 8.31 -18.40
CA LEU A 30 -13.11 9.74 -18.66
C LEU A 30 -13.54 10.50 -17.40
N MET A 31 -14.33 9.90 -16.53
CA MET A 31 -14.74 10.51 -15.27
C MET A 31 -13.58 10.59 -14.28
N ILE A 32 -12.71 9.57 -14.25
CA ILE A 32 -11.47 9.59 -13.46
C ILE A 32 -10.55 10.70 -13.98
N VAL A 33 -10.29 10.75 -15.29
CA VAL A 33 -9.46 11.80 -15.92
C VAL A 33 -10.07 13.19 -15.70
N TYR A 34 -11.38 13.33 -15.83
CA TYR A 34 -12.07 14.61 -15.60
C TYR A 34 -11.97 15.04 -14.13
N ASN A 35 -12.21 14.13 -13.19
CA ASN A 35 -12.11 14.42 -11.77
C ASN A 35 -10.64 14.77 -11.37
N VAL A 36 -9.67 14.02 -11.88
CA VAL A 36 -8.24 14.32 -11.71
C VAL A 36 -7.91 15.70 -12.31
N TYR A 37 -8.40 16.01 -13.49
CA TYR A 37 -8.21 17.31 -14.14
C TYR A 37 -8.83 18.47 -13.35
N GLU A 38 -10.10 18.35 -12.92
CA GLU A 38 -10.78 19.40 -12.13
C GLU A 38 -10.14 19.60 -10.76
N GLU A 39 -9.68 18.53 -10.12
CA GLU A 39 -8.99 18.66 -8.84
C GLU A 39 -7.55 19.18 -9.00
N LEU A 40 -6.83 18.80 -10.06
CA LEU A 40 -5.52 19.41 -10.42
C LEU A 40 -5.67 20.90 -10.77
N LYS A 41 -6.75 21.29 -11.44
CA LYS A 41 -7.04 22.67 -11.77
C LYS A 41 -7.38 23.50 -10.53
N ASN A 42 -7.98 22.89 -9.51
CA ASN A 42 -8.34 23.52 -8.23
C ASN A 42 -7.24 23.37 -7.17
N SER A 43 -6.29 22.45 -7.34
CA SER A 43 -5.04 22.39 -6.58
C SER A 43 -4.00 23.27 -7.29
N ASN A 44 -3.14 23.95 -6.54
CA ASN A 44 -1.99 24.68 -7.11
C ASN A 44 -0.94 23.74 -7.77
N GLU A 45 -1.30 22.49 -8.05
CA GLU A 45 -0.41 21.49 -8.62
C GLU A 45 -0.70 21.27 -10.12
N SER A 46 0.27 21.55 -10.96
CA SER A 46 0.19 21.33 -12.40
C SER A 46 0.57 19.90 -12.80
N VAL A 47 0.09 19.46 -13.98
CA VAL A 47 0.52 18.18 -14.62
C VAL A 47 2.06 18.14 -14.77
N GLU A 48 2.71 19.29 -14.94
CA GLU A 48 4.16 19.43 -14.94
C GLU A 48 4.78 19.08 -13.58
N THR A 49 4.10 19.39 -12.48
CA THR A 49 4.51 19.02 -11.11
C THR A 49 4.45 17.51 -10.92
N LEU A 50 3.41 16.84 -11.41
CA LEU A 50 3.32 15.36 -11.40
C LEU A 50 4.44 14.72 -12.23
N GLY A 51 4.75 15.26 -13.43
CA GLY A 51 5.87 14.79 -14.25
C GLY A 51 7.22 14.93 -13.55
N LYS A 52 7.43 16.00 -12.80
CA LYS A 52 8.65 16.20 -11.98
C LYS A 52 8.70 15.28 -10.76
N LEU A 53 7.54 14.87 -10.22
CA LEU A 53 7.46 13.90 -9.11
C LEU A 53 7.87 12.50 -9.57
N ILE A 54 7.49 12.10 -10.78
CA ILE A 54 7.78 10.78 -11.35
C ILE A 54 9.28 10.61 -11.69
N ASN A 55 9.97 11.67 -12.07
CA ASN A 55 11.36 11.64 -12.52
C ASN A 55 12.41 11.91 -11.42
N TYR A 56 12.02 11.90 -10.15
CA TYR A 56 12.95 12.14 -9.05
C TYR A 56 13.46 10.81 -8.48
N ASP A 57 14.76 10.73 -8.26
CA ASP A 57 15.41 9.59 -7.62
C ASP A 57 15.43 9.79 -6.09
N ILE A 58 14.62 9.03 -5.36
CA ILE A 58 14.55 9.10 -3.89
C ILE A 58 15.86 8.67 -3.24
N THR A 59 16.69 7.87 -3.92
CA THR A 59 17.97 7.41 -3.37
C THR A 59 18.91 8.56 -3.06
N ASN A 60 18.74 9.71 -3.74
CA ASN A 60 19.47 10.95 -3.45
C ASN A 60 19.09 11.58 -2.09
N SER A 61 17.97 11.19 -1.48
CA SER A 61 17.54 11.64 -0.15
C SER A 61 17.89 10.65 0.97
N MET A 62 18.61 9.57 0.66
CA MET A 62 19.04 8.59 1.64
C MET A 62 20.03 9.20 2.64
N ASP A 63 19.60 9.35 3.87
CA ASP A 63 20.39 9.94 4.96
C ASP A 63 21.13 8.88 5.77
N ASN A 64 20.46 7.75 6.04
CA ASN A 64 21.05 6.64 6.79
C ASN A 64 20.68 5.30 6.17
N LYS A 65 21.68 4.52 5.81
CA LYS A 65 21.54 3.19 5.24
C LYS A 65 21.84 2.11 6.28
N ASN A 66 21.06 1.03 6.22
CA ASN A 66 21.25 -0.17 7.06
C ASN A 66 21.37 0.16 8.57
N VAL A 67 20.44 0.98 9.07
CA VAL A 67 20.34 1.24 10.51
C VAL A 67 19.75 0.01 11.19
N LYS A 68 20.54 -0.68 12.02
CA LYS A 68 20.04 -1.82 12.79
C LYS A 68 19.00 -1.33 13.81
N TYR A 69 17.78 -1.85 13.72
CA TYR A 69 16.72 -1.50 14.67
C TYR A 69 16.42 -2.63 15.66
N LYS A 70 16.80 -3.88 15.34
CA LYS A 70 16.58 -5.06 16.16
C LYS A 70 17.56 -6.17 15.83
N GLU A 71 17.86 -7.01 16.81
CA GLU A 71 18.47 -8.33 16.64
C GLU A 71 17.39 -9.40 16.71
N THR A 72 17.36 -10.31 15.75
CA THR A 72 16.48 -11.50 15.78
C THR A 72 17.30 -12.75 16.06
N SER A 73 16.65 -13.88 16.30
CA SER A 73 17.33 -15.16 16.52
C SER A 73 18.09 -15.66 15.29
N SER A 74 17.73 -15.24 14.09
CA SER A 74 18.32 -15.71 12.83
C SER A 74 19.26 -14.68 12.21
N LYS A 75 18.97 -13.39 12.32
CA LYS A 75 19.80 -12.29 11.77
C LYS A 75 19.40 -10.94 12.35
N ASP A 76 20.28 -9.95 12.17
CA ASP A 76 19.90 -8.55 12.37
C ASP A 76 18.92 -8.08 11.31
N VAL A 77 17.99 -7.21 11.69
CA VAL A 77 17.07 -6.53 10.79
C VAL A 77 17.32 -5.03 10.78
N PHE A 78 17.18 -4.44 9.60
CA PHE A 78 17.65 -3.09 9.29
C PHE A 78 16.54 -2.24 8.70
N LEU A 79 16.77 -0.93 8.74
CA LEU A 79 15.96 0.04 8.02
C LEU A 79 16.85 1.09 7.34
N ASP A 80 16.34 1.64 6.24
CA ASP A 80 16.92 2.79 5.54
C ASP A 80 16.07 4.02 5.79
N ILE A 81 16.70 5.17 5.99
CA ILE A 81 16.02 6.45 6.24
C ILE A 81 16.31 7.39 5.09
N TYR A 82 15.25 7.81 4.41
CA TYR A 82 15.25 8.80 3.35
C TYR A 82 14.64 10.08 3.89
N LYS A 83 15.46 11.04 4.23
CA LYS A 83 15.06 12.25 4.92
C LYS A 83 14.21 13.14 4.02
N SER A 84 13.27 13.86 4.62
CA SER A 84 12.50 14.88 3.90
C SER A 84 13.42 15.95 3.29
N ASN A 85 13.08 16.37 2.07
CA ASN A 85 13.76 17.49 1.41
C ASN A 85 13.28 18.86 1.88
N ILE A 86 12.31 18.91 2.79
CA ILE A 86 11.77 20.14 3.37
C ILE A 86 12.39 20.31 4.76
N ASP A 87 13.00 21.47 4.99
CA ASP A 87 13.59 21.80 6.28
C ASP A 87 12.49 22.16 7.30
N ASN A 88 11.89 21.15 7.89
CA ASN A 88 10.89 21.24 8.95
C ASN A 88 11.49 20.90 10.31
N LYS A 89 10.94 21.47 11.39
CA LYS A 89 11.34 21.12 12.77
C LYS A 89 11.11 19.62 13.06
N THR A 90 10.00 19.07 12.57
CA THR A 90 9.66 17.64 12.63
C THR A 90 9.09 17.21 11.29
N SER A 91 9.31 15.96 10.92
CA SER A 91 8.89 15.40 9.65
C SER A 91 7.88 14.27 9.89
N PRO A 92 6.70 14.26 9.24
CA PRO A 92 5.84 13.10 9.23
C PRO A 92 6.58 11.91 8.62
N VAL A 93 6.18 10.70 8.98
CA VAL A 93 6.88 9.48 8.58
C VAL A 93 5.97 8.57 7.76
N ILE A 94 6.51 8.01 6.68
CA ILE A 94 5.95 6.84 6.00
C ILE A 94 6.90 5.67 6.24
N LEU A 95 6.40 4.65 6.93
CA LEU A 95 7.07 3.36 7.06
C LEU A 95 6.69 2.48 5.86
N TYR A 96 7.65 2.18 5.00
CA TYR A 96 7.46 1.27 3.87
C TYR A 96 7.85 -0.16 4.26
N VAL A 97 6.94 -1.11 4.01
CA VAL A 97 7.12 -2.54 4.26
C VAL A 97 7.09 -3.29 2.93
N HIS A 98 8.20 -3.93 2.58
CA HIS A 98 8.36 -4.60 1.30
C HIS A 98 7.50 -5.87 1.16
N GLY A 99 7.13 -6.21 -0.08
CA GLY A 99 6.53 -7.48 -0.45
C GLY A 99 7.56 -8.61 -0.54
N GLY A 100 7.12 -9.76 -1.09
CA GLY A 100 8.01 -10.90 -1.32
C GLY A 100 7.55 -12.17 -0.61
N SER A 101 6.23 -12.40 -0.57
CA SER A 101 5.60 -13.62 -0.01
C SER A 101 6.11 -13.99 1.40
N TRP A 102 6.58 -13.00 2.17
CA TRP A 102 7.22 -13.12 3.50
C TRP A 102 8.58 -13.83 3.49
N ILE A 103 9.06 -14.34 2.38
CA ILE A 103 10.25 -15.23 2.25
C ILE A 103 11.43 -14.60 1.54
N TYR A 104 11.22 -13.51 0.80
CA TYR A 104 12.29 -12.74 0.15
C TYR A 104 12.06 -11.24 0.25
N GLY A 105 13.07 -10.46 -0.10
CA GLY A 105 13.08 -9.02 -0.05
C GLY A 105 14.01 -8.45 1.01
N ASP A 106 14.17 -7.16 0.99
CA ASP A 106 15.01 -6.38 1.91
C ASP A 106 14.47 -4.94 2.05
N ASN A 107 15.22 -4.07 2.73
CA ASN A 107 14.88 -2.66 2.90
C ASN A 107 15.16 -1.78 1.67
N GLY A 108 15.44 -2.34 0.50
CA GLY A 108 15.51 -1.58 -0.75
C GLY A 108 14.14 -1.11 -1.23
N ILE A 109 14.10 0.02 -1.92
CA ILE A 109 12.87 0.52 -2.53
C ILE A 109 12.80 0.04 -3.99
N PRO A 110 11.76 -0.71 -4.39
CA PRO A 110 11.58 -1.12 -5.78
C PRO A 110 11.32 0.08 -6.70
N ILE A 111 11.90 0.05 -7.91
CA ILE A 111 11.76 1.11 -8.93
C ILE A 111 10.29 1.49 -9.18
N GLY A 112 9.37 0.52 -9.19
CA GLY A 112 7.94 0.76 -9.40
C GLY A 112 7.25 1.58 -8.30
N LEU A 113 7.81 1.64 -7.09
CA LEU A 113 7.27 2.41 -5.96
C LEU A 113 7.95 3.77 -5.77
N GLU A 114 9.11 4.00 -6.39
CA GLU A 114 9.83 5.25 -6.28
C GLU A 114 8.96 6.49 -6.54
N PRO A 115 8.11 6.54 -7.59
CA PRO A 115 7.27 7.70 -7.84
C PRO A 115 6.35 8.08 -6.67
N ILE A 116 5.74 7.08 -6.03
CA ILE A 116 4.84 7.29 -4.90
C ILE A 116 5.64 7.79 -3.68
N LEU A 117 6.73 7.12 -3.34
CA LEU A 117 7.55 7.48 -2.18
C LEU A 117 8.26 8.84 -2.38
N ASN A 118 8.65 9.16 -3.62
CA ASN A 118 9.14 10.49 -3.99
C ASN A 118 8.11 11.58 -3.76
N ALA A 119 6.86 11.32 -4.13
CA ALA A 119 5.78 12.27 -3.91
C ALA A 119 5.59 12.57 -2.41
N PHE A 120 5.74 11.57 -1.54
CA PHE A 120 5.73 11.75 -0.09
C PHE A 120 6.93 12.57 0.40
N ASN A 121 8.13 12.20 -0.03
CA ASN A 121 9.37 12.87 0.37
C ASN A 121 9.34 14.37 0.02
N LYS A 122 8.89 14.72 -1.19
CA LYS A 122 8.70 16.11 -1.63
C LYS A 122 7.63 16.88 -0.86
N ARG A 123 6.68 16.17 -0.21
CA ARG A 123 5.69 16.77 0.70
C ARG A 123 6.16 16.89 2.14
N GLY A 124 7.42 16.61 2.39
CA GLY A 124 8.00 16.76 3.71
C GLY A 124 8.00 15.49 4.56
N TYR A 125 7.63 14.35 4.00
CA TYR A 125 7.69 13.08 4.70
C TYR A 125 9.11 12.50 4.70
N THR A 126 9.54 12.00 5.84
CA THR A 126 10.66 11.07 5.90
C THR A 126 10.16 9.66 5.58
N ILE A 127 10.82 8.99 4.65
CA ILE A 127 10.51 7.60 4.32
C ILE A 127 11.45 6.70 5.11
N ILE A 128 10.89 5.67 5.75
CA ILE A 128 11.65 4.61 6.41
C ILE A 128 11.29 3.32 5.72
N SER A 129 12.27 2.71 5.05
CA SER A 129 12.11 1.40 4.43
C SER A 129 12.67 0.32 5.36
N VAL A 130 11.87 -0.67 5.72
CA VAL A 130 12.21 -1.65 6.75
C VAL A 130 12.34 -3.06 6.18
N SER A 131 13.40 -3.78 6.58
CA SER A 131 13.45 -5.24 6.45
C SER A 131 12.83 -5.90 7.68
N TYR A 132 12.41 -7.15 7.51
CA TYR A 132 11.89 -8.00 8.58
C TYR A 132 12.49 -9.41 8.47
N GLU A 133 12.36 -10.23 9.50
CA GLU A 133 12.81 -11.62 9.48
C GLU A 133 11.98 -12.41 8.47
N LEU A 134 12.63 -12.92 7.42
CA LEU A 134 11.99 -13.70 6.38
C LEU A 134 11.65 -15.09 6.90
N LEU A 135 10.49 -15.62 6.47
CA LEU A 135 10.05 -16.95 6.83
C LEU A 135 10.94 -18.00 6.17
N LYS A 136 11.65 -18.74 7.00
CA LYS A 136 12.46 -19.90 6.64
C LYS A 136 12.06 -21.06 7.53
N GLU A 137 12.62 -22.26 7.28
CA GLU A 137 12.22 -23.53 7.90
C GLU A 137 11.81 -23.48 9.38
N ASN A 138 12.42 -22.63 10.19
CA ASN A 138 12.16 -22.56 11.63
C ASN A 138 11.72 -21.16 12.12
N THR A 139 11.42 -20.23 11.21
CA THR A 139 10.98 -18.89 11.59
C THR A 139 9.50 -18.92 11.99
N PRO A 140 9.15 -18.51 13.22
CA PRO A 140 7.75 -18.36 13.59
C PRO A 140 7.02 -17.38 12.68
N MET A 141 5.80 -17.75 12.28
CA MET A 141 4.96 -16.99 11.35
C MET A 141 4.64 -15.56 11.80
N ASP A 142 4.63 -15.32 13.10
CA ASP A 142 4.33 -14.01 13.68
C ASP A 142 5.59 -13.12 13.85
N ASN A 143 6.80 -13.65 13.59
CA ASN A 143 8.04 -12.85 13.70
C ASN A 143 8.07 -11.64 12.76
N PRO A 144 7.73 -11.75 11.46
CA PRO A 144 7.65 -10.58 10.59
C PRO A 144 6.70 -9.49 11.09
N ILE A 145 5.57 -9.89 11.71
CA ILE A 145 4.62 -8.93 12.30
C ILE A 145 5.25 -8.22 13.49
N LYS A 146 5.91 -8.98 14.37
CA LYS A 146 6.65 -8.43 15.52
C LYS A 146 7.72 -7.44 15.07
N ASP A 147 8.44 -7.75 14.00
CA ASP A 147 9.49 -6.90 13.48
C ASP A 147 8.94 -5.57 12.94
N VAL A 148 7.83 -5.62 12.18
CA VAL A 148 7.17 -4.40 11.70
C VAL A 148 6.64 -3.56 12.88
N LYS A 149 6.03 -4.17 13.89
CA LYS A 149 5.62 -3.44 15.12
C LYS A 149 6.81 -2.84 15.85
N ASP A 150 7.90 -3.56 15.96
CA ASP A 150 9.14 -3.07 16.60
C ASP A 150 9.79 -1.93 15.80
N SER A 151 9.68 -1.93 14.48
CA SER A 151 10.13 -0.80 13.65
C SER A 151 9.32 0.47 13.92
N ILE A 152 7.99 0.35 14.12
CA ILE A 152 7.15 1.48 14.54
C ILE A 152 7.57 1.96 15.93
N ARG A 153 7.75 1.07 16.89
CA ARG A 153 8.25 1.42 18.23
C ARG A 153 9.64 2.08 18.19
N TRP A 154 10.49 1.64 17.28
CA TRP A 154 11.80 2.24 17.07
C TRP A 154 11.69 3.69 16.57
N ILE A 155 10.72 4.01 15.72
CA ILE A 155 10.44 5.38 15.29
C ILE A 155 10.07 6.25 16.50
N TYR A 156 9.17 5.79 17.36
CA TYR A 156 8.82 6.50 18.60
C TYR A 156 10.02 6.70 19.54
N LYS A 157 10.85 5.68 19.72
CA LYS A 157 12.07 5.72 20.56
C LYS A 157 13.06 6.76 20.04
N ASN A 158 13.19 6.90 18.75
CA ASN A 158 14.22 7.72 18.10
C ASN A 158 13.70 9.06 17.56
N LYS A 159 12.48 9.46 17.92
CA LYS A 159 11.82 10.65 17.37
C LYS A 159 12.66 11.93 17.50
N ASP A 160 13.29 12.14 18.63
CA ASP A 160 14.08 13.36 18.88
C ASP A 160 15.41 13.33 18.11
N LYS A 161 16.02 12.14 17.93
CA LYS A 161 17.26 11.98 17.19
C LYS A 161 17.10 12.31 15.71
N TYR A 162 15.96 11.92 15.10
CA TYR A 162 15.72 12.05 13.67
C TYR A 162 14.65 13.11 13.35
N ASN A 163 14.13 13.82 14.34
CA ASN A 163 13.06 14.82 14.22
C ASN A 163 11.77 14.22 13.59
N PHE A 164 11.36 13.03 14.00
CA PHE A 164 10.13 12.41 13.53
C PHE A 164 8.90 13.01 14.22
N ASP A 165 7.86 13.34 13.44
CA ASP A 165 6.53 13.64 13.97
C ASP A 165 5.78 12.33 14.22
N THR A 166 5.81 11.85 15.45
CA THR A 166 5.15 10.60 15.83
C THR A 166 3.62 10.69 15.90
N ASN A 167 3.04 11.88 15.78
CA ASN A 167 1.59 12.06 15.62
C ASN A 167 1.13 11.84 14.18
N ASN A 168 2.08 11.74 13.25
CA ASN A 168 1.80 11.58 11.83
C ASN A 168 2.68 10.50 11.19
N ILE A 169 2.53 9.28 11.70
CA ILE A 169 3.14 8.07 11.12
C ILE A 169 2.10 7.38 10.25
N GLY A 170 2.39 7.25 8.97
CA GLY A 170 1.68 6.35 8.06
C GLY A 170 2.49 5.09 7.80
N ILE A 171 1.82 4.01 7.45
CA ILE A 171 2.47 2.78 7.00
C ILE A 171 1.96 2.40 5.61
N LEU A 172 2.89 2.06 4.72
CA LEU A 172 2.61 1.61 3.36
C LEU A 172 3.21 0.23 3.19
N GLY A 173 2.39 -0.73 2.82
CA GLY A 173 2.84 -2.08 2.49
C GLY A 173 2.41 -2.51 1.10
N VAL A 174 3.17 -3.44 0.52
CA VAL A 174 2.86 -4.06 -0.77
C VAL A 174 2.78 -5.56 -0.61
N SER A 175 1.70 -6.20 -1.11
CA SER A 175 1.56 -7.67 -1.09
C SER A 175 1.72 -8.22 0.34
N SER A 176 2.63 -9.15 0.60
CA SER A 176 2.94 -9.64 1.95
C SER A 176 3.33 -8.53 2.93
N GLY A 177 3.98 -7.46 2.45
CA GLY A 177 4.27 -6.28 3.27
C GLY A 177 3.01 -5.48 3.64
N ALA A 178 2.00 -5.45 2.79
CA ALA A 178 0.70 -4.85 3.11
C ALA A 178 -0.05 -5.66 4.18
N HIS A 179 -0.01 -6.99 4.08
CA HIS A 179 -0.49 -7.88 5.14
C HIS A 179 0.19 -7.55 6.49
N LEU A 180 1.53 -7.45 6.51
CA LEU A 180 2.27 -7.13 7.72
C LEU A 180 1.94 -5.73 8.25
N ALA A 181 1.76 -4.76 7.35
CA ALA A 181 1.35 -3.40 7.70
C ALA A 181 -0.04 -3.36 8.35
N LEU A 182 -1.01 -4.10 7.79
CA LEU A 182 -2.35 -4.24 8.34
C LEU A 182 -2.33 -4.93 9.70
N MET A 183 -1.63 -6.07 9.82
CA MET A 183 -1.47 -6.78 11.10
C MET A 183 -0.85 -5.91 12.18
N ALA A 184 0.25 -5.22 11.86
CA ALA A 184 0.93 -4.33 12.80
C ALA A 184 0.08 -3.13 13.24
N SER A 185 -0.85 -2.70 12.38
CA SER A 185 -1.68 -1.51 12.60
C SER A 185 -3.02 -1.79 13.27
N TYR A 186 -3.57 -3.00 13.08
CA TYR A 186 -4.90 -3.35 13.58
C TYR A 186 -4.84 -4.14 14.89
N SER A 187 -3.76 -4.92 15.13
CA SER A 187 -3.56 -5.62 16.40
C SER A 187 -3.24 -4.67 17.55
N ASP A 188 -3.62 -5.02 18.76
CA ASP A 188 -3.38 -4.22 19.93
C ASP A 188 -1.88 -4.07 20.26
N ASP A 189 -1.50 -3.01 21.01
CA ASP A 189 -0.10 -2.71 21.33
C ASP A 189 0.60 -3.84 22.10
N ASP A 190 -0.13 -4.61 22.90
CA ASP A 190 0.36 -5.73 23.70
C ASP A 190 0.37 -7.07 22.96
N GLU A 191 -0.13 -7.10 21.71
CA GLU A 191 -0.01 -8.26 20.84
C GLU A 191 1.24 -8.17 19.97
N PHE A 192 1.75 -9.33 19.55
CA PHE A 192 2.94 -9.45 18.69
C PHE A 192 4.13 -8.62 19.22
N ILE A 193 4.41 -8.75 20.51
CA ILE A 193 5.59 -8.13 21.13
C ILE A 193 6.85 -8.89 20.69
N GLY A 194 7.80 -8.16 20.12
CA GLY A 194 9.09 -8.69 19.70
C GLY A 194 10.21 -8.37 20.71
N ASP A 195 10.86 -7.21 20.54
CA ASP A 195 11.92 -6.75 21.43
C ASP A 195 11.35 -6.08 22.68
N LYS A 196 11.54 -6.73 23.83
CA LYS A 196 11.10 -6.21 25.13
C LYS A 196 11.66 -4.82 25.47
N SER A 197 12.80 -4.45 24.93
CA SER A 197 13.39 -3.12 25.15
C SER A 197 12.58 -2.00 24.46
N LEU A 198 11.77 -2.37 23.45
CA LEU A 198 10.91 -1.47 22.69
C LEU A 198 9.45 -1.48 23.19
N GLU A 199 9.04 -2.46 23.98
CA GLU A 199 7.66 -2.68 24.45
C GLU A 199 7.00 -1.43 25.08
N LYS A 200 7.79 -0.61 25.76
CA LYS A 200 7.31 0.64 26.39
C LYS A 200 6.92 1.75 25.42
N TYR A 201 7.25 1.61 24.13
CA TYR A 201 6.87 2.55 23.09
C TYR A 201 5.64 2.03 22.34
N PRO A 202 4.72 2.92 21.92
CA PRO A 202 3.55 2.49 21.16
C PRO A 202 3.93 1.97 19.77
N SER A 203 3.11 1.08 19.21
CA SER A 203 3.19 0.62 17.82
C SER A 203 2.06 1.20 16.95
N LYS A 204 1.61 2.42 17.26
CA LYS A 204 0.46 3.07 16.62
C LYS A 204 0.84 3.84 15.39
N VAL A 205 0.00 3.73 14.37
CA VAL A 205 0.08 4.54 13.15
C VAL A 205 -1.22 5.32 12.96
N LYS A 206 -1.16 6.42 12.23
CA LYS A 206 -2.31 7.28 11.96
C LYS A 206 -3.16 6.76 10.80
N TYR A 207 -2.53 6.13 9.81
CA TYR A 207 -3.19 5.59 8.63
C TYR A 207 -2.37 4.49 7.96
N VAL A 208 -3.04 3.69 7.15
CA VAL A 208 -2.47 2.57 6.39
C VAL A 208 -2.73 2.76 4.90
N LEU A 209 -1.72 2.46 4.08
CA LEU A 209 -1.84 2.28 2.64
C LEU A 209 -1.57 0.80 2.33
N ASP A 210 -2.62 0.11 1.97
CA ASP A 210 -2.62 -1.30 1.60
C ASP A 210 -2.60 -1.42 0.07
N ILE A 211 -1.53 -1.97 -0.48
CA ILE A 211 -1.39 -2.22 -1.92
C ILE A 211 -1.32 -3.73 -2.13
N PHE A 212 -2.39 -4.31 -2.68
CA PHE A 212 -2.53 -5.74 -3.03
C PHE A 212 -2.34 -6.69 -1.85
N GLY A 213 -2.67 -6.27 -0.63
CA GLY A 213 -2.44 -7.07 0.56
C GLY A 213 -3.43 -8.24 0.70
N PRO A 214 -2.97 -9.44 1.06
CA PRO A 214 -3.84 -10.50 1.53
C PRO A 214 -4.39 -10.13 2.92
N THR A 215 -5.71 -10.16 3.07
CA THR A 215 -6.41 -9.74 4.29
C THR A 215 -7.11 -10.87 5.01
N ASP A 216 -7.42 -11.94 4.27
CA ASP A 216 -7.88 -13.24 4.77
C ASP A 216 -6.99 -14.33 4.18
N LEU A 217 -6.10 -14.87 4.99
CA LEU A 217 -5.13 -15.88 4.54
C LEU A 217 -5.78 -17.21 4.13
N ASN A 218 -7.04 -17.46 4.51
CA ASN A 218 -7.77 -18.64 4.08
C ASN A 218 -8.14 -18.59 2.57
N THR A 219 -8.07 -17.42 1.95
CA THR A 219 -8.39 -17.23 0.53
C THR A 219 -7.20 -17.38 -0.40
N LEU A 220 -5.98 -17.50 0.14
CA LEU A 220 -4.78 -17.66 -0.67
C LEU A 220 -4.74 -19.04 -1.31
N ASP A 221 -4.46 -19.07 -2.62
CA ASP A 221 -4.23 -20.32 -3.35
C ASP A 221 -2.72 -20.62 -3.38
N PRO A 222 -2.27 -21.71 -2.73
CA PRO A 222 -0.87 -22.11 -2.79
C PRO A 222 -0.37 -22.41 -4.20
N SER A 223 -1.26 -22.71 -5.14
CA SER A 223 -0.88 -22.98 -6.53
C SER A 223 -0.43 -21.74 -7.30
N SER A 224 -0.84 -20.55 -6.85
CA SER A 224 -0.42 -19.25 -7.43
C SER A 224 1.01 -18.84 -7.03
N ILE A 225 1.64 -19.59 -6.12
CA ILE A 225 2.97 -19.31 -5.59
C ILE A 225 4.02 -20.08 -6.39
N GLU A 226 5.16 -19.44 -6.65
CA GLU A 226 6.29 -20.08 -7.34
C GLU A 226 6.71 -21.40 -6.66
N GLU A 227 7.03 -22.41 -7.45
CA GLU A 227 7.29 -23.79 -6.96
C GLU A 227 8.38 -23.84 -5.88
N GLU A 228 9.42 -22.98 -6.01
CA GLU A 228 10.52 -22.88 -5.06
C GLU A 228 10.07 -22.54 -3.63
N TYR A 229 8.96 -21.80 -3.48
CA TYR A 229 8.47 -21.28 -2.20
C TYR A 229 7.23 -22.00 -1.68
N LYS A 230 6.67 -22.94 -2.45
CA LYS A 230 5.44 -23.64 -2.10
C LYS A 230 5.50 -24.35 -0.76
N ASP A 231 6.63 -24.97 -0.44
CA ASP A 231 6.75 -25.76 0.78
C ASP A 231 6.82 -24.90 2.04
N ASP A 232 7.42 -23.71 1.97
CA ASP A 232 7.46 -22.77 3.09
C ASP A 232 6.09 -22.15 3.32
N ILE A 233 5.39 -21.79 2.25
CA ILE A 233 4.03 -21.22 2.35
C ILE A 233 2.98 -22.30 2.70
N LYS A 234 3.13 -23.54 2.24
CA LYS A 234 2.26 -24.65 2.67
C LYS A 234 2.29 -24.86 4.19
N LYS A 235 3.43 -24.66 4.84
CA LYS A 235 3.53 -24.75 6.32
C LYS A 235 2.68 -23.65 6.99
N ILE A 236 2.60 -22.47 6.36
CA ILE A 236 1.77 -21.36 6.79
C ILE A 236 0.28 -21.69 6.65
N ILE A 237 -0.10 -22.22 5.48
CA ILE A 237 -1.47 -22.43 5.06
C ILE A 237 -2.08 -23.71 5.66
N ASN A 238 -1.28 -24.62 6.20
CA ASN A 238 -1.75 -25.91 6.72
C ASN A 238 -2.38 -25.87 8.12
N SER A 239 -2.42 -24.71 8.78
CA SER A 239 -3.05 -24.59 10.10
C SER A 239 -4.16 -23.54 10.09
N PRO A 240 -5.44 -23.94 10.06
CA PRO A 240 -6.56 -22.99 10.07
C PRO A 240 -6.53 -22.00 11.24
N ASP A 241 -6.07 -22.43 12.42
CA ASP A 241 -5.95 -21.56 13.59
C ASP A 241 -4.84 -20.51 13.39
N VAL A 242 -3.74 -20.86 12.74
CA VAL A 242 -2.67 -19.91 12.40
C VAL A 242 -3.15 -18.93 11.35
N LEU A 243 -3.83 -19.39 10.30
CA LEU A 243 -4.37 -18.52 9.25
C LEU A 243 -5.31 -17.47 9.83
N ARG A 244 -6.22 -17.90 10.72
CA ARG A 244 -7.15 -17.01 11.37
C ARG A 244 -6.43 -15.99 12.27
N LYS A 245 -5.50 -16.44 13.12
CA LYS A 245 -4.70 -15.58 13.99
C LYS A 245 -3.86 -14.56 13.22
N LEU A 246 -3.52 -14.84 11.97
CA LEU A 246 -2.68 -13.99 11.14
C LEU A 246 -3.46 -13.28 10.02
N SER A 247 -4.78 -13.30 10.03
CA SER A 247 -5.62 -12.60 9.07
C SER A 247 -6.01 -11.21 9.60
N PRO A 248 -5.60 -10.10 8.94
CA PRO A 248 -5.94 -8.74 9.38
C PRO A 248 -7.44 -8.50 9.58
N MET A 249 -8.28 -9.20 8.85
CA MET A 249 -9.74 -9.11 8.94
C MET A 249 -10.28 -9.35 10.36
N ASP A 250 -9.63 -10.22 11.13
CA ASP A 250 -10.06 -10.59 12.48
C ASP A 250 -9.68 -9.54 13.56
N TYR A 251 -8.88 -8.53 13.18
CA TYR A 251 -8.40 -7.47 14.07
C TYR A 251 -9.08 -6.11 13.84
N ILE A 252 -10.04 -6.04 12.91
CA ILE A 252 -10.71 -4.78 12.60
C ILE A 252 -11.63 -4.37 13.74
N THR A 253 -11.44 -3.16 14.23
CA THR A 253 -12.28 -2.52 15.25
C THR A 253 -12.62 -1.09 14.82
N SER A 254 -13.51 -0.41 15.54
CA SER A 254 -13.80 1.02 15.32
C SER A 254 -12.60 1.95 15.60
N SER A 255 -11.55 1.45 16.24
CA SER A 255 -10.31 2.17 16.51
C SER A 255 -9.20 1.91 15.47
N SER A 256 -9.46 1.05 14.48
CA SER A 256 -8.51 0.80 13.40
C SER A 256 -8.18 2.10 12.65
N PRO A 257 -6.93 2.30 12.20
CA PRO A 257 -6.51 3.53 11.53
C PRO A 257 -7.20 3.70 10.16
N ASN A 258 -7.29 4.95 9.69
CA ASN A 258 -7.79 5.24 8.36
C ASN A 258 -7.02 4.42 7.31
N THR A 259 -7.71 3.79 6.37
CA THR A 259 -7.07 2.86 5.42
C THR A 259 -7.43 3.20 3.97
N LEU A 260 -6.39 3.39 3.14
CA LEU A 260 -6.50 3.40 1.68
C LEU A 260 -6.11 2.02 1.16
N ILE A 261 -7.04 1.39 0.44
CA ILE A 261 -6.87 0.07 -0.15
C ILE A 261 -6.75 0.26 -1.67
N ILE A 262 -5.71 -0.31 -2.27
CA ILE A 262 -5.47 -0.26 -3.72
C ILE A 262 -5.35 -1.70 -4.20
N HIS A 263 -6.21 -2.11 -5.14
CA HIS A 263 -6.21 -3.49 -5.63
C HIS A 263 -6.70 -3.58 -7.07
N SER A 264 -6.10 -4.49 -7.85
CA SER A 264 -6.51 -4.79 -9.22
C SER A 264 -7.56 -5.90 -9.26
N LYS A 265 -8.55 -5.76 -10.14
CA LYS A 265 -9.53 -6.83 -10.40
C LYS A 265 -8.94 -8.06 -11.08
N THR A 266 -7.80 -7.87 -11.72
CA THR A 266 -7.10 -8.92 -12.49
C THR A 266 -5.82 -9.39 -11.79
N ASP A 267 -5.71 -9.15 -10.48
CA ASP A 267 -4.63 -9.67 -9.64
C ASP A 267 -4.70 -11.20 -9.60
N GLU A 268 -3.63 -11.84 -10.08
CA GLU A 268 -3.53 -13.29 -10.24
C GLU A 268 -2.99 -14.01 -9.00
N ILE A 269 -2.51 -13.24 -8.00
CA ILE A 269 -1.89 -13.78 -6.77
C ILE A 269 -2.80 -13.61 -5.57
N VAL A 270 -3.25 -12.38 -5.34
CA VAL A 270 -4.15 -12.06 -4.22
C VAL A 270 -5.53 -11.71 -4.78
N PRO A 271 -6.56 -12.55 -4.55
CA PRO A 271 -7.90 -12.29 -5.07
C PRO A 271 -8.44 -10.90 -4.66
N TYR A 272 -9.02 -10.17 -5.61
CA TYR A 272 -9.61 -8.83 -5.38
C TYR A 272 -10.63 -8.80 -4.23
N GLU A 273 -11.28 -9.94 -3.96
CA GLU A 273 -12.21 -10.11 -2.85
C GLU A 273 -11.58 -9.80 -1.49
N ASN A 274 -10.26 -9.96 -1.32
CA ASN A 274 -9.54 -9.55 -0.11
C ASN A 274 -9.71 -8.04 0.14
N ALA A 275 -9.42 -7.22 -0.86
CA ALA A 275 -9.56 -5.77 -0.78
C ALA A 275 -11.01 -5.33 -0.56
N LYS A 276 -11.94 -5.97 -1.29
CA LYS A 276 -13.37 -5.66 -1.18
C LYS A 276 -13.94 -6.01 0.19
N SER A 277 -13.60 -7.17 0.72
CA SER A 277 -14.04 -7.61 2.05
C SER A 277 -13.44 -6.74 3.16
N LEU A 278 -12.15 -6.40 3.05
CA LEU A 278 -11.50 -5.44 3.95
C LEU A 278 -12.24 -4.10 3.97
N TYR A 279 -12.51 -3.54 2.79
CA TYR A 279 -13.22 -2.26 2.68
C TYR A 279 -14.59 -2.29 3.33
N ILE A 280 -15.39 -3.34 3.08
CA ILE A 280 -16.73 -3.51 3.66
C ILE A 280 -16.62 -3.59 5.18
N ASN A 281 -15.73 -4.42 5.70
CA ASN A 281 -15.57 -4.64 7.14
C ASN A 281 -15.11 -3.35 7.86
N LEU A 282 -14.17 -2.60 7.28
CA LEU A 282 -13.77 -1.29 7.81
C LEU A 282 -14.95 -0.31 7.86
N LYS A 283 -15.76 -0.26 6.80
CA LYS A 283 -16.95 0.61 6.74
C LYS A 283 -17.98 0.22 7.79
N ASP A 284 -18.24 -1.06 7.97
CA ASP A 284 -19.20 -1.59 8.95
C ASP A 284 -18.76 -1.27 10.38
N ASN A 285 -17.45 -1.19 10.62
CA ASN A 285 -16.87 -0.77 11.90
C ASN A 285 -16.71 0.77 12.04
N GLY A 286 -17.20 1.56 11.08
CA GLY A 286 -17.15 3.03 11.14
C GLY A 286 -15.77 3.63 10.84
N VAL A 287 -14.82 2.84 10.36
CA VAL A 287 -13.47 3.28 10.01
C VAL A 287 -13.49 4.06 8.68
N LYS A 288 -12.82 5.21 8.63
CA LYS A 288 -12.63 5.95 7.38
C LYS A 288 -11.72 5.15 6.45
N SER A 289 -12.30 4.62 5.39
CA SER A 289 -11.57 3.81 4.41
C SER A 289 -11.97 4.18 3.00
N LYS A 290 -11.06 3.94 2.06
CA LYS A 290 -11.29 4.08 0.62
C LYS A 290 -10.72 2.86 -0.09
N LEU A 291 -11.47 2.34 -1.06
CA LEU A 291 -11.01 1.31 -2.00
C LEU A 291 -10.81 1.96 -3.37
N LEU A 292 -9.57 1.97 -3.85
CA LEU A 292 -9.24 2.27 -5.23
C LEU A 292 -9.12 0.95 -6.00
N THR A 293 -10.10 0.73 -6.85
CA THR A 293 -10.13 -0.44 -7.74
C THR A 293 -9.43 -0.09 -9.05
N LEU A 294 -8.42 -0.87 -9.41
CA LEU A 294 -7.78 -0.85 -10.71
C LEU A 294 -8.45 -1.91 -11.59
N GLU A 295 -8.88 -1.52 -12.79
CA GLU A 295 -9.66 -2.39 -13.66
C GLU A 295 -8.80 -3.43 -14.38
N SER A 296 -7.49 -3.13 -14.55
CA SER A 296 -6.50 -3.96 -15.21
C SER A 296 -5.19 -4.01 -14.44
N GLY A 297 -4.22 -4.76 -14.95
CA GLY A 297 -2.88 -4.88 -14.40
C GLY A 297 -2.70 -6.04 -13.41
N SER A 298 -1.48 -6.51 -13.34
CA SER A 298 -1.09 -7.67 -12.53
C SER A 298 -0.62 -7.29 -11.13
N HIS A 299 -0.47 -8.30 -10.28
CA HIS A 299 0.14 -8.16 -8.96
C HIS A 299 1.55 -7.53 -8.98
N TYR A 300 2.27 -7.68 -10.09
CA TYR A 300 3.66 -7.22 -10.25
C TYR A 300 3.79 -5.80 -10.81
N PHE A 301 2.78 -4.96 -10.70
CA PHE A 301 2.78 -3.57 -11.18
C PHE A 301 2.97 -3.43 -12.71
N ASN A 302 2.58 -4.40 -13.50
CA ASN A 302 2.60 -4.33 -14.96
C ASN A 302 1.19 -4.38 -15.56
N GLY A 303 1.04 -3.90 -16.79
CA GLY A 303 -0.23 -3.91 -17.52
C GLY A 303 -1.22 -2.82 -17.12
N TYR A 304 -0.82 -1.85 -16.29
CA TYR A 304 -1.65 -0.68 -15.94
C TYR A 304 -1.59 0.37 -17.04
N SER A 305 -2.72 0.99 -17.31
CA SER A 305 -2.77 2.15 -18.19
C SER A 305 -2.23 3.41 -17.51
N GLU A 306 -1.71 4.36 -18.30
CA GLU A 306 -1.24 5.65 -17.76
C GLU A 306 -2.32 6.38 -16.92
N PRO A 307 -3.62 6.41 -17.32
CA PRO A 307 -4.67 6.98 -16.49
C PRO A 307 -4.86 6.28 -15.13
N GLU A 308 -4.69 4.95 -15.06
CA GLU A 308 -4.78 4.21 -13.80
C GLU A 308 -3.62 4.55 -12.87
N ILE A 309 -2.40 4.65 -13.42
CA ILE A 309 -1.21 5.07 -12.64
C ILE A 309 -1.40 6.50 -12.12
N ALA A 310 -1.89 7.41 -12.96
CA ALA A 310 -2.15 8.78 -12.55
C ALA A 310 -3.24 8.85 -11.46
N ALA A 311 -4.32 8.09 -11.59
CA ALA A 311 -5.38 7.99 -10.61
C ALA A 311 -4.86 7.43 -9.28
N LEU A 312 -4.00 6.40 -9.33
CA LEU A 312 -3.38 5.82 -8.15
C LEU A 312 -2.55 6.86 -7.39
N ILE A 313 -1.63 7.54 -8.08
CA ILE A 313 -0.79 8.59 -7.47
C ILE A 313 -1.64 9.70 -6.87
N PHE A 314 -2.64 10.17 -7.62
CA PHE A 314 -3.56 11.22 -7.16
C PHE A 314 -4.32 10.82 -5.89
N GLU A 315 -4.91 9.63 -5.86
CA GLU A 315 -5.68 9.15 -4.71
C GLU A 315 -4.80 8.94 -3.47
N VAL A 316 -3.58 8.47 -3.69
CA VAL A 316 -2.58 8.36 -2.62
C VAL A 316 -2.27 9.74 -2.03
N LEU A 317 -1.99 10.75 -2.88
CA LEU A 317 -1.67 12.10 -2.44
C LEU A 317 -2.85 12.77 -1.73
N LYS A 318 -4.06 12.61 -2.26
CA LYS A 318 -5.30 13.09 -1.63
C LYS A 318 -5.55 12.46 -0.26
N PHE A 319 -5.30 11.16 -0.13
CA PHE A 319 -5.43 10.46 1.13
C PHE A 319 -4.45 11.00 2.18
N LEU A 320 -3.22 11.32 1.78
CA LEU A 320 -2.22 11.95 2.65
C LEU A 320 -2.68 13.35 3.12
N ASP A 321 -3.16 14.19 2.21
CA ASP A 321 -3.58 15.55 2.53
C ASP A 321 -4.75 15.55 3.53
N ILE A 322 -5.66 14.58 3.44
CA ILE A 322 -6.76 14.39 4.40
C ILE A 322 -6.23 13.97 5.78
N ASN A 323 -5.19 13.16 5.83
CA ASN A 323 -4.65 12.62 7.07
C ASN A 323 -3.54 13.50 7.69
N ASN A 324 -3.02 14.48 6.96
CA ASN A 324 -1.99 15.39 7.44
C ASN A 324 -2.55 16.62 8.20
N LYS A 325 -3.86 16.76 8.25
CA LYS A 325 -4.61 17.81 8.98
C LYS A 325 -4.85 17.36 10.45
#